data_d7c93b9e00c119e9c0c8e63ee38d99a1
#
_entry.id   d7c93b9e00c119e9c0c8e63ee38d99a1
#
_cell.length_a   1.000
_cell.length_b   1.000
_cell.length_c   1.000
_cell.angle_alpha   90.00
_cell.angle_beta   90.00
_cell.angle_gamma   90.00
#
_symmetry.space_group_name_H-M   'P 1'
#
loop_
_entity.id
_entity.type
_entity.pdbx_description
1 polymer ?
#
loop_
_entity_poly.entity_id
_entity_poly.type
_entity_poly.pdbx_seq_one_letter_code
_entity_poly.pdbx_strand_id
1 'polypeptide(L)'
;MIAKCPFNYTGSKHGILDQLLPLFPPMEGRVLCDLFAGGGSVGVNAEAEVVLFNDLNRAQLGLLEYMYHTPSSLFLEAVQRCIAEYGLSESSRYGYAHYGADSTRGLAESNKSAYLRLRDDFNLSKQEAGTMDYVKLYTLLIFGFNNQLRFNTGGAFNTPVGKRDFNRAMQHKLVTFMQRLKSKDARFAAQDFRACLRDLSASEEYAGRLFVYCDPPYLITTATYNERGGWGEQDELDLLAALDELDAAGVYFGLSNVTHESDKANPILLEWIKSRPYKVCRIKKSYRNSNYHKQTSTHRTREVYITNYHL
;
A
#
# COMPACT_ATOMS: atom_id res chain seq x y z
N MET A 1 13.76 13.28 0.91
CA MET A 1 12.74 13.31 -0.20
C MET A 1 11.85 12.08 -0.07
N ILE A 2 10.53 12.23 -0.12
CA ILE A 2 9.57 11.12 -0.01
C ILE A 2 9.58 10.29 -1.29
N ALA A 3 9.85 9.00 -1.18
CA ALA A 3 9.78 8.04 -2.27
C ALA A 3 8.34 7.60 -2.51
N LYS A 4 7.84 7.81 -3.73
CA LYS A 4 6.46 7.46 -4.10
C LYS A 4 6.37 5.98 -4.45
N CYS A 5 5.40 5.26 -3.88
CA CYS A 5 5.11 3.89 -4.31
C CYS A 5 4.87 3.83 -5.82
N PRO A 6 5.54 2.92 -6.57
CA PRO A 6 5.50 2.89 -8.04
C PRO A 6 4.20 2.34 -8.63
N PHE A 7 3.25 1.96 -7.79
CA PHE A 7 1.87 1.59 -8.17
C PHE A 7 0.88 2.25 -7.21
N ASN A 8 -0.40 2.23 -7.56
CA ASN A 8 -1.42 2.81 -6.71
C ASN A 8 -2.00 1.74 -5.78
N TYR A 9 -2.02 2.08 -4.51
CA TYR A 9 -2.69 1.30 -3.49
C TYR A 9 -3.86 2.09 -2.93
N THR A 10 -5.03 1.47 -2.88
CA THR A 10 -6.22 2.09 -2.27
C THR A 10 -5.93 2.30 -0.78
N GLY A 11 -6.13 3.52 -0.29
CA GLY A 11 -5.77 3.85 1.09
C GLY A 11 -4.32 4.31 1.31
N SER A 12 -3.48 4.36 0.26
CA SER A 12 -2.09 4.82 0.40
C SER A 12 -1.96 6.14 1.17
N LYS A 13 -1.08 6.17 2.16
CA LYS A 13 -0.76 7.35 2.98
C LYS A 13 0.17 8.35 2.31
N HIS A 14 0.56 8.09 1.04
CA HIS A 14 1.52 8.94 0.35
C HIS A 14 1.17 10.44 0.38
N GLY A 15 -0.12 10.77 0.27
CA GLY A 15 -0.59 12.17 0.25
C GLY A 15 -0.57 12.88 1.61
N ILE A 16 -0.23 12.19 2.69
CA ILE A 16 -0.20 12.72 4.05
C ILE A 16 1.08 12.35 4.82
N LEU A 17 2.08 11.75 4.16
CA LEU A 17 3.33 11.36 4.81
C LEU A 17 4.08 12.54 5.44
N ASP A 18 3.97 13.72 4.86
CA ASP A 18 4.53 14.97 5.37
C ASP A 18 3.90 15.40 6.71
N GLN A 19 2.66 15.02 6.98
CA GLN A 19 1.98 15.25 8.26
C GLN A 19 2.15 14.06 9.21
N LEU A 20 2.20 12.83 8.68
CA LEU A 20 2.20 11.60 9.45
C LEU A 20 3.57 11.28 10.05
N LEU A 21 4.64 11.30 9.25
CA LEU A 21 5.97 10.90 9.70
C LEU A 21 6.54 11.77 10.85
N PRO A 22 6.29 13.09 10.89
CA PRO A 22 6.70 13.91 12.03
C PRO A 22 6.01 13.56 13.36
N LEU A 23 4.90 12.81 13.32
CA LEU A 23 4.19 12.35 14.52
C LEU A 23 4.76 11.03 15.06
N PHE A 24 5.69 10.38 14.36
CA PHE A 24 6.33 9.17 14.84
C PHE A 24 7.28 9.47 16.00
N PRO A 25 7.52 8.54 16.91
CA PRO A 25 8.49 8.73 17.96
C PRO A 25 9.89 8.85 17.35
N PRO A 26 10.91 9.34 18.08
CA PRO A 26 12.29 9.26 17.64
C PRO A 26 12.64 7.83 17.23
N MET A 27 13.05 7.64 15.96
CA MET A 27 13.24 6.31 15.38
C MET A 27 14.66 5.76 15.53
N GLU A 28 15.60 6.52 16.06
CA GLU A 28 16.96 6.06 16.32
C GLU A 28 16.95 4.84 17.25
N GLY A 29 17.57 3.75 16.81
CA GLY A 29 17.62 2.48 17.53
C GLY A 29 16.27 1.72 17.62
N ARG A 30 15.19 2.24 17.05
CA ARG A 30 13.88 1.58 17.04
C ARG A 30 13.67 0.74 15.80
N VAL A 31 12.84 -0.29 15.97
CA VAL A 31 12.31 -1.13 14.91
C VAL A 31 10.88 -0.69 14.60
N LEU A 32 10.60 -0.36 13.35
CA LEU A 32 9.25 -0.08 12.88
C LEU A 32 8.58 -1.36 12.42
N CYS A 33 7.41 -1.66 12.96
CA CYS A 33 6.47 -2.60 12.32
C CYS A 33 5.40 -1.79 11.56
N ASP A 34 5.40 -1.86 10.23
CA ASP A 34 4.32 -1.37 9.36
C ASP A 34 3.29 -2.52 9.21
N LEU A 35 2.32 -2.58 10.16
CA LEU A 35 1.49 -3.75 10.42
C LEU A 35 0.47 -4.04 9.29
N PHE A 36 0.06 -3.01 8.55
CA PHE A 36 -0.81 -3.07 7.38
C PHE A 36 -0.10 -2.35 6.22
N ALA A 37 1.04 -2.90 5.81
CA ALA A 37 2.01 -2.19 4.98
C ALA A 37 1.46 -1.75 3.61
N GLY A 38 0.51 -2.50 3.05
CA GLY A 38 -0.04 -2.20 1.74
C GLY A 38 1.07 -2.03 0.71
N GLY A 39 1.16 -0.85 0.09
CA GLY A 39 2.23 -0.50 -0.86
C GLY A 39 3.56 -0.11 -0.22
N GLY A 40 3.75 -0.28 1.09
CA GLY A 40 4.98 0.03 1.81
C GLY A 40 5.29 1.53 1.95
N SER A 41 4.31 2.40 1.66
CA SER A 41 4.56 3.85 1.60
C SER A 41 5.06 4.45 2.92
N VAL A 42 4.60 3.93 4.06
CA VAL A 42 5.01 4.40 5.39
C VAL A 42 6.36 3.83 5.76
N GLY A 43 6.50 2.51 5.78
CA GLY A 43 7.75 1.85 6.17
C GLY A 43 8.95 2.26 5.33
N VAL A 44 8.77 2.41 4.00
CA VAL A 44 9.85 2.85 3.09
C VAL A 44 10.31 4.29 3.41
N ASN A 45 9.40 5.17 3.83
CA ASN A 45 9.72 6.59 4.05
C ASN A 45 10.00 6.96 5.51
N ALA A 46 9.66 6.12 6.48
CA ALA A 46 10.02 6.35 7.89
C ALA A 46 11.55 6.36 8.09
N GLU A 47 12.02 7.09 9.11
CA GLU A 47 13.46 7.17 9.42
C GLU A 47 13.98 5.97 10.23
N ALA A 48 13.22 4.87 10.29
CA ALA A 48 13.66 3.62 10.90
C ALA A 48 14.72 2.94 10.03
N GLU A 49 15.73 2.36 10.67
CA GLU A 49 16.75 1.51 10.02
C GLU A 49 16.16 0.13 9.73
N VAL A 50 15.56 -0.50 10.74
CA VAL A 50 14.90 -1.81 10.64
C VAL A 50 13.41 -1.62 10.45
N VAL A 51 12.83 -2.24 9.41
CA VAL A 51 11.40 -2.16 9.10
C VAL A 51 10.84 -3.54 8.83
N LEU A 52 9.83 -3.90 9.61
CA LEU A 52 9.02 -5.09 9.42
C LEU A 52 7.76 -4.70 8.63
N PHE A 53 7.66 -5.18 7.41
CA PHE A 53 6.46 -5.01 6.59
C PHE A 53 5.55 -6.22 6.77
N ASN A 54 4.35 -6.01 7.29
CA ASN A 54 3.32 -7.05 7.36
C ASN A 54 2.09 -6.65 6.55
N ASP A 55 1.54 -7.58 5.81
CA ASP A 55 0.23 -7.44 5.16
C ASP A 55 -0.37 -8.81 4.87
N LEU A 56 -1.68 -8.92 4.97
CA LEU A 56 -2.39 -10.16 4.62
C LEU A 56 -2.38 -10.42 3.10
N ASN A 57 -2.19 -9.38 2.28
CA ASN A 57 -2.14 -9.47 0.83
C ASN A 57 -0.76 -9.96 0.35
N ARG A 58 -0.62 -11.28 0.27
CA ARG A 58 0.62 -11.96 -0.16
C ARG A 58 1.14 -11.51 -1.52
N ALA A 59 0.26 -11.18 -2.47
CA ALA A 59 0.67 -10.75 -3.80
C ALA A 59 1.40 -9.41 -3.76
N GLN A 60 0.90 -8.50 -2.95
CA GLN A 60 1.43 -7.16 -2.81
C GLN A 60 2.71 -7.15 -1.98
N LEU A 61 2.68 -7.82 -0.83
CA LEU A 61 3.85 -7.93 0.03
C LEU A 61 4.99 -8.68 -0.68
N GLY A 62 4.69 -9.77 -1.39
CA GLY A 62 5.68 -10.49 -2.18
C GLY A 62 6.26 -9.68 -3.34
N LEU A 63 5.48 -8.77 -3.95
CA LEU A 63 6.03 -7.82 -4.92
C LEU A 63 7.01 -6.84 -4.25
N LEU A 64 6.70 -6.35 -3.06
CA LEU A 64 7.59 -5.48 -2.29
C LEU A 64 8.89 -6.21 -1.89
N GLU A 65 8.78 -7.42 -1.40
CA GLU A 65 9.90 -8.31 -1.06
C GLU A 65 10.76 -8.65 -2.29
N TYR A 66 10.14 -8.95 -3.43
CA TYR A 66 10.85 -9.19 -4.69
C TYR A 66 11.61 -7.93 -5.15
N MET A 67 11.02 -6.74 -5.03
CA MET A 67 11.70 -5.47 -5.30
C MET A 67 12.89 -5.24 -4.35
N TYR A 68 12.78 -5.64 -3.09
CA TYR A 68 13.85 -5.54 -2.11
C TYR A 68 15.06 -6.41 -2.48
N HIS A 69 14.83 -7.67 -2.85
CA HIS A 69 15.92 -8.61 -3.15
C HIS A 69 16.50 -8.46 -4.56
N THR A 70 15.76 -7.89 -5.52
CA THR A 70 16.20 -7.76 -6.92
C THR A 70 16.91 -6.43 -7.14
N PRO A 71 18.12 -6.37 -7.74
CA PRO A 71 18.77 -5.12 -8.14
C PRO A 71 17.85 -4.24 -9.01
N SER A 72 17.80 -2.93 -8.75
CA SER A 72 16.86 -2.02 -9.42
C SER A 72 17.03 -2.00 -10.94
N SER A 73 18.29 -2.10 -11.42
CA SER A 73 18.59 -2.18 -12.86
C SER A 73 18.04 -3.47 -13.47
N LEU A 74 18.24 -4.61 -12.82
CA LEU A 74 17.76 -5.90 -13.32
C LEU A 74 16.23 -5.96 -13.34
N PHE A 75 15.57 -5.41 -12.31
CA PHE A 75 14.12 -5.36 -12.31
C PHE A 75 13.57 -4.44 -13.41
N LEU A 76 14.20 -3.26 -13.60
CA LEU A 76 13.86 -2.33 -14.69
C LEU A 76 14.00 -3.00 -16.06
N GLU A 77 15.14 -3.66 -16.33
CA GLU A 77 15.40 -4.38 -17.58
C GLU A 77 14.41 -5.54 -17.79
N ALA A 78 14.07 -6.28 -16.74
CA ALA A 78 13.09 -7.36 -16.83
C ALA A 78 11.69 -6.86 -17.20
N VAL A 79 11.26 -5.72 -16.62
CA VAL A 79 9.98 -5.07 -16.97
C VAL A 79 10.02 -4.58 -18.42
N GLN A 80 11.11 -3.97 -18.87
CA GLN A 80 11.27 -3.52 -20.26
C GLN A 80 11.24 -4.70 -21.25
N ARG A 81 11.88 -5.82 -20.92
CA ARG A 81 11.79 -7.07 -21.73
C ARG A 81 10.37 -7.58 -21.80
N CYS A 82 9.66 -7.64 -20.68
CA CYS A 82 8.26 -8.05 -20.65
C CYS A 82 7.40 -7.15 -21.54
N ILE A 83 7.59 -5.82 -21.49
CA ILE A 83 6.89 -4.85 -22.35
C ILE A 83 7.15 -5.15 -23.82
N ALA A 84 8.41 -5.37 -24.21
CA ALA A 84 8.80 -5.65 -25.59
C ALA A 84 8.27 -7.01 -26.08
N GLU A 85 8.34 -8.05 -25.26
CA GLU A 85 7.87 -9.42 -25.56
C GLU A 85 6.37 -9.45 -25.88
N TYR A 86 5.56 -8.73 -25.10
CA TYR A 86 4.12 -8.66 -25.34
C TYR A 86 3.72 -7.60 -26.36
N GLY A 87 4.62 -6.70 -26.76
CA GLY A 87 4.33 -5.61 -27.70
C GLY A 87 3.47 -4.51 -27.08
N LEU A 88 3.68 -4.24 -25.78
CA LEU A 88 3.05 -3.12 -25.09
C LEU A 88 3.68 -1.79 -25.50
N SER A 89 2.95 -0.69 -25.34
CA SER A 89 3.41 0.63 -25.80
C SER A 89 4.60 1.16 -25.01
N GLU A 90 5.46 1.90 -25.72
CA GLU A 90 6.62 2.64 -25.18
C GLU A 90 6.52 4.13 -25.60
N SER A 91 5.56 4.87 -25.05
CA SER A 91 5.30 6.26 -25.46
C SER A 91 6.47 7.20 -25.25
N SER A 92 7.34 6.92 -24.28
CA SER A 92 8.58 7.68 -24.05
C SER A 92 9.62 7.50 -25.16
N ARG A 93 9.51 6.45 -25.99
CA ARG A 93 10.41 6.15 -27.09
C ARG A 93 9.84 6.58 -28.45
N TYR A 94 8.56 6.25 -28.68
CA TYR A 94 7.93 6.40 -29.98
C TYR A 94 6.89 7.53 -30.04
N GLY A 95 6.50 8.10 -28.90
CA GLY A 95 5.44 9.10 -28.79
C GLY A 95 4.03 8.51 -28.90
N TYR A 96 3.03 9.27 -28.47
CA TYR A 96 1.61 8.84 -28.53
C TYR A 96 1.10 8.69 -29.96
N ALA A 97 1.54 9.56 -30.88
CA ALA A 97 1.09 9.54 -32.27
C ALA A 97 1.43 8.23 -33.00
N HIS A 98 2.56 7.58 -32.65
CA HIS A 98 2.94 6.27 -33.17
C HIS A 98 1.86 5.20 -32.92
N TYR A 99 1.12 5.34 -31.83
CA TYR A 99 0.05 4.43 -31.42
C TYR A 99 -1.35 4.91 -31.84
N GLY A 100 -1.46 5.92 -32.70
CA GLY A 100 -2.72 6.52 -33.09
C GLY A 100 -3.48 7.18 -31.92
N ALA A 101 -2.74 7.60 -30.88
CA ALA A 101 -3.25 8.11 -29.63
C ALA A 101 -2.77 9.53 -29.32
N ASP A 102 -3.40 10.16 -28.35
CA ASP A 102 -2.97 11.42 -27.73
C ASP A 102 -3.03 11.30 -26.20
N SER A 103 -2.56 12.32 -25.50
CA SER A 103 -2.53 12.32 -24.03
C SER A 103 -3.92 12.28 -23.37
N THR A 104 -4.99 12.63 -24.11
CA THR A 104 -6.38 12.65 -23.62
C THR A 104 -7.02 11.27 -23.76
N ARG A 105 -6.91 10.65 -24.94
CA ARG A 105 -7.42 9.30 -25.22
C ARG A 105 -6.61 8.25 -24.48
N GLY A 106 -5.28 8.44 -24.43
CA GLY A 106 -4.34 7.51 -23.84
C GLY A 106 -4.15 6.23 -24.67
N LEU A 107 -3.45 5.25 -24.13
CA LEU A 107 -2.93 4.07 -24.82
C LEU A 107 -3.76 2.79 -24.59
N ALA A 108 -4.93 2.90 -23.96
CA ALA A 108 -5.73 1.72 -23.60
C ALA A 108 -6.09 0.84 -24.81
N GLU A 109 -6.52 1.43 -25.90
CA GLU A 109 -6.92 0.69 -27.10
C GLU A 109 -5.73 0.02 -27.76
N SER A 110 -4.60 0.73 -27.89
CA SER A 110 -3.36 0.19 -28.48
C SER A 110 -2.77 -0.95 -27.65
N ASN A 111 -2.91 -0.90 -26.31
CA ASN A 111 -2.38 -1.93 -25.43
C ASN A 111 -3.33 -3.09 -25.18
N LYS A 112 -4.61 -3.00 -25.54
CA LYS A 112 -5.67 -3.92 -25.10
C LYS A 112 -5.35 -5.39 -25.41
N SER A 113 -5.00 -5.69 -26.64
CA SER A 113 -4.70 -7.07 -27.08
C SER A 113 -3.46 -7.63 -26.37
N ALA A 114 -2.38 -6.85 -26.33
CA ALA A 114 -1.12 -7.22 -25.70
C ALA A 114 -1.29 -7.42 -24.17
N TYR A 115 -2.02 -6.51 -23.54
CA TYR A 115 -2.33 -6.56 -22.12
C TYR A 115 -3.16 -7.78 -21.73
N LEU A 116 -4.16 -8.14 -22.54
CA LEU A 116 -4.98 -9.34 -22.30
C LEU A 116 -4.14 -10.61 -22.40
N ARG A 117 -3.26 -10.74 -23.41
CA ARG A 117 -2.32 -11.86 -23.49
C ARG A 117 -1.43 -11.96 -22.27
N LEU A 118 -0.78 -10.86 -21.86
CA LEU A 118 0.06 -10.82 -20.65
C LEU A 118 -0.73 -11.25 -19.41
N ARG A 119 -1.97 -10.78 -19.26
CA ARG A 119 -2.83 -11.11 -18.14
C ARG A 119 -3.21 -12.59 -18.11
N ASP A 120 -3.56 -13.15 -19.27
CA ASP A 120 -3.97 -14.53 -19.39
C ASP A 120 -2.78 -15.45 -19.13
N ASP A 121 -1.59 -15.14 -19.65
CA ASP A 121 -0.35 -15.87 -19.37
C ASP A 121 0.07 -15.78 -17.90
N PHE A 122 -0.07 -14.61 -17.28
CA PHE A 122 0.18 -14.46 -15.85
C PHE A 122 -0.75 -15.32 -15.00
N ASN A 123 -2.05 -15.33 -15.31
CA ASN A 123 -3.02 -16.12 -14.59
C ASN A 123 -2.80 -17.62 -14.76
N LEU A 124 -2.47 -18.06 -15.97
CA LEU A 124 -2.16 -19.46 -16.27
C LEU A 124 -0.89 -19.92 -15.54
N SER A 125 0.21 -19.19 -15.65
CA SER A 125 1.48 -19.54 -14.99
C SER A 125 1.35 -19.59 -13.47
N LYS A 126 0.60 -18.67 -12.88
CA LYS A 126 0.30 -18.67 -11.44
C LYS A 126 -0.48 -19.91 -11.02
N GLN A 127 -1.44 -20.37 -11.84
CA GLN A 127 -2.25 -21.56 -11.56
C GLN A 127 -1.42 -22.83 -11.68
N GLU A 128 -0.56 -22.94 -12.68
CA GLU A 128 0.25 -24.13 -12.97
C GLU A 128 1.46 -24.26 -12.04
N ALA A 129 2.21 -23.17 -11.86
CA ALA A 129 3.46 -23.18 -11.08
C ALA A 129 3.26 -22.99 -9.58
N GLY A 130 2.07 -22.52 -9.15
CA GLY A 130 1.81 -22.17 -7.75
C GLY A 130 2.61 -20.96 -7.25
N THR A 131 3.43 -20.34 -8.12
CA THR A 131 4.28 -19.20 -7.82
C THR A 131 3.83 -17.96 -8.61
N MET A 132 4.19 -16.79 -8.12
CA MET A 132 3.82 -15.52 -8.73
C MET A 132 4.99 -14.93 -9.51
N ASP A 133 4.78 -14.63 -10.79
CA ASP A 133 5.74 -13.87 -11.60
C ASP A 133 5.56 -12.35 -11.28
N TYR A 134 6.43 -11.82 -10.45
CA TYR A 134 6.36 -10.43 -10.00
C TYR A 134 6.72 -9.40 -11.08
N VAL A 135 7.47 -9.80 -12.13
CA VAL A 135 7.75 -8.93 -13.27
C VAL A 135 6.48 -8.75 -14.11
N LYS A 136 5.78 -9.84 -14.43
CA LYS A 136 4.50 -9.80 -15.13
C LYS A 136 3.44 -9.07 -14.29
N LEU A 137 3.37 -9.35 -12.98
CA LEU A 137 2.45 -8.68 -12.07
C LEU A 137 2.67 -7.16 -12.05
N TYR A 138 3.93 -6.73 -11.91
CA TYR A 138 4.25 -5.29 -11.91
C TYR A 138 3.93 -4.64 -13.26
N THR A 139 4.22 -5.31 -14.37
CA THR A 139 3.87 -4.84 -15.73
C THR A 139 2.35 -4.69 -15.88
N LEU A 140 1.58 -5.69 -15.43
CA LEU A 140 0.11 -5.63 -15.40
C LEU A 140 -0.41 -4.47 -14.54
N LEU A 141 0.22 -4.21 -13.39
CA LEU A 141 -0.16 -3.06 -12.54
C LEU A 141 0.03 -1.73 -13.28
N ILE A 142 1.17 -1.53 -13.96
CA ILE A 142 1.46 -0.26 -14.64
C ILE A 142 0.56 -0.02 -15.81
N PHE A 143 0.28 -1.05 -16.62
CA PHE A 143 -0.60 -0.95 -17.77
C PHE A 143 -2.08 -1.12 -17.41
N GLY A 144 -2.38 -1.49 -16.17
CA GLY A 144 -3.73 -1.66 -15.66
C GLY A 144 -4.42 -0.34 -15.29
N PHE A 145 -5.74 -0.36 -15.29
CA PHE A 145 -6.58 0.79 -14.93
C PHE A 145 -6.25 1.27 -13.51
N ASN A 146 -5.92 2.55 -13.41
CA ASN A 146 -5.50 3.20 -12.16
C ASN A 146 -4.31 2.56 -11.45
N ASN A 147 -3.53 1.71 -12.13
CA ASN A 147 -2.41 0.94 -11.56
C ASN A 147 -2.80 0.12 -10.32
N GLN A 148 -4.02 -0.43 -10.30
CA GLN A 148 -4.61 -1.12 -9.16
C GLN A 148 -4.35 -2.62 -9.18
N LEU A 149 -3.99 -3.18 -8.01
CA LEU A 149 -3.95 -4.62 -7.78
C LEU A 149 -5.36 -5.13 -7.48
N ARG A 150 -5.90 -5.96 -8.37
CA ARG A 150 -7.21 -6.58 -8.18
C ARG A 150 -7.23 -8.02 -8.68
N PHE A 151 -7.66 -8.92 -7.80
CA PHE A 151 -7.94 -10.31 -8.12
C PHE A 151 -9.45 -10.57 -7.95
N ASN A 152 -10.01 -11.45 -8.76
CA ASN A 152 -11.39 -11.92 -8.60
C ASN A 152 -11.48 -12.96 -7.47
N THR A 153 -12.69 -13.46 -7.20
CA THR A 153 -12.95 -14.48 -6.18
C THR A 153 -12.22 -15.80 -6.44
N GLY A 154 -11.95 -16.13 -7.71
CA GLY A 154 -11.16 -17.29 -8.11
C GLY A 154 -9.64 -17.07 -8.03
N GLY A 155 -9.18 -15.93 -7.52
CA GLY A 155 -7.76 -15.61 -7.39
C GLY A 155 -7.06 -15.19 -8.68
N ALA A 156 -7.77 -14.99 -9.80
CA ALA A 156 -7.19 -14.51 -11.04
C ALA A 156 -7.10 -12.97 -11.05
N PHE A 157 -5.99 -12.43 -11.54
CA PHE A 157 -5.81 -10.99 -11.76
C PHE A 157 -6.80 -10.52 -12.82
N ASN A 158 -7.58 -9.47 -12.53
CA ASN A 158 -8.69 -9.03 -13.37
C ASN A 158 -8.82 -7.51 -13.54
N THR A 159 -7.77 -6.75 -13.27
CA THR A 159 -7.76 -5.32 -13.56
C THR A 159 -7.86 -5.10 -15.07
N PRO A 160 -8.75 -4.22 -15.58
CA PRO A 160 -8.80 -3.90 -17.00
C PRO A 160 -7.60 -3.06 -17.43
N VAL A 161 -7.35 -2.98 -18.75
CA VAL A 161 -6.30 -2.15 -19.32
C VAL A 161 -6.50 -0.67 -18.97
N GLY A 162 -5.40 0.02 -18.67
CA GLY A 162 -5.35 1.45 -18.35
C GLY A 162 -4.90 2.30 -19.54
N LYS A 163 -4.92 3.63 -19.34
CA LYS A 163 -4.61 4.63 -20.37
C LYS A 163 -3.12 4.98 -20.47
N ARG A 164 -2.28 4.49 -19.57
CA ARG A 164 -0.86 4.89 -19.43
C ARG A 164 0.05 3.71 -19.69
N ASP A 165 1.34 4.01 -19.90
CA ASP A 165 2.40 3.04 -20.07
C ASP A 165 3.56 3.29 -19.10
N PHE A 166 4.63 2.50 -19.25
CA PHE A 166 5.85 2.58 -18.43
C PHE A 166 6.78 3.71 -18.90
N ASN A 167 6.32 4.94 -18.80
CA ASN A 167 7.08 6.11 -19.22
C ASN A 167 8.26 6.43 -18.27
N ARG A 168 9.12 7.38 -18.68
CA ARG A 168 10.33 7.78 -17.92
C ARG A 168 10.02 8.19 -16.48
N ALA A 169 8.91 8.87 -16.23
CA ALA A 169 8.51 9.28 -14.88
C ALA A 169 8.18 8.06 -13.99
N MET A 170 7.53 7.03 -14.56
CA MET A 170 7.25 5.78 -13.85
C MET A 170 8.53 4.97 -13.60
N GLN A 171 9.47 4.94 -14.56
CA GLN A 171 10.78 4.30 -14.39
C GLN A 171 11.58 4.96 -13.26
N HIS A 172 11.66 6.29 -13.27
CA HIS A 172 12.33 7.05 -12.20
C HIS A 172 11.69 6.80 -10.82
N LYS A 173 10.35 6.80 -10.76
CA LYS A 173 9.58 6.52 -9.55
C LYS A 173 9.89 5.12 -9.00
N LEU A 174 9.95 4.10 -9.87
CA LEU A 174 10.31 2.74 -9.50
C LEU A 174 11.70 2.67 -8.90
N VAL A 175 12.71 3.19 -9.61
CA VAL A 175 14.10 3.13 -9.17
C VAL A 175 14.29 3.87 -7.83
N THR A 176 13.72 5.06 -7.70
CA THR A 176 13.80 5.86 -6.45
C THR A 176 13.17 5.11 -5.27
N PHE A 177 12.01 4.49 -5.48
CA PHE A 177 11.33 3.70 -4.45
C PHE A 177 12.15 2.47 -4.05
N MET A 178 12.65 1.71 -5.01
CA MET A 178 13.48 0.53 -4.74
C MET A 178 14.79 0.89 -4.02
N GLN A 179 15.44 2.00 -4.38
CA GLN A 179 16.64 2.48 -3.70
C GLN A 179 16.34 2.81 -2.23
N ARG A 180 15.23 3.52 -1.96
CA ARG A 180 14.84 3.84 -0.58
C ARG A 180 14.44 2.60 0.21
N LEU A 181 13.72 1.64 -0.38
CA LEU A 181 13.39 0.36 0.24
C LEU A 181 14.66 -0.42 0.61
N LYS A 182 15.62 -0.50 -0.30
CA LYS A 182 16.91 -1.20 -0.09
C LYS A 182 17.85 -0.54 0.91
N SER A 183 17.61 0.72 1.26
CA SER A 183 18.36 1.39 2.32
C SER A 183 17.95 0.97 3.73
N LYS A 184 16.94 0.09 3.87
CA LYS A 184 16.43 -0.45 5.13
C LYS A 184 16.94 -1.88 5.35
N ASP A 185 17.07 -2.31 6.60
CA ASP A 185 16.98 -3.72 6.96
C ASP A 185 15.51 -4.10 6.94
N ALA A 186 15.01 -4.53 5.76
CA ALA A 186 13.60 -4.81 5.55
C ALA A 186 13.30 -6.29 5.75
N ARG A 187 12.25 -6.58 6.52
CA ARG A 187 11.73 -7.92 6.78
C ARG A 187 10.27 -7.97 6.39
N PHE A 188 9.80 -9.13 5.93
CA PHE A 188 8.47 -9.29 5.35
C PHE A 188 7.73 -10.44 6.02
N ALA A 189 6.47 -10.21 6.42
CA ALA A 189 5.59 -11.20 7.03
C ALA A 189 4.19 -11.12 6.43
N ALA A 190 3.71 -12.21 5.81
CA ALA A 190 2.38 -12.26 5.22
C ALA A 190 1.39 -12.91 6.20
N GLN A 191 1.09 -12.22 7.30
CA GLN A 191 0.33 -12.75 8.42
C GLN A 191 -0.91 -11.90 8.73
N ASP A 192 -1.91 -12.53 9.35
CA ASP A 192 -2.95 -11.79 10.08
C ASP A 192 -2.32 -10.94 11.18
N PHE A 193 -2.83 -9.73 11.39
CA PHE A 193 -2.24 -8.77 12.33
C PHE A 193 -2.17 -9.32 13.76
N ARG A 194 -3.12 -10.17 14.17
CA ARG A 194 -3.15 -10.81 15.51
C ARG A 194 -1.96 -11.76 15.67
N ALA A 195 -1.67 -12.55 14.63
CA ALA A 195 -0.53 -13.45 14.63
C ALA A 195 0.79 -12.67 14.62
N CYS A 196 0.89 -11.65 13.75
CA CYS A 196 2.06 -10.80 13.67
C CYS A 196 2.38 -10.12 15.02
N LEU A 197 1.38 -9.53 15.68
CA LEU A 197 1.57 -8.86 16.97
C LEU A 197 1.99 -9.84 18.07
N ARG A 198 1.43 -11.06 18.11
CA ARG A 198 1.86 -12.10 19.07
C ARG A 198 3.32 -12.49 18.87
N ASP A 199 3.74 -12.73 17.62
CA ASP A 199 5.11 -13.09 17.28
C ASP A 199 6.10 -11.98 17.67
N LEU A 200 5.73 -10.71 17.42
CA LEU A 200 6.53 -9.54 17.78
C LEU A 200 6.65 -9.35 19.29
N SER A 201 5.55 -9.55 20.03
CA SER A 201 5.54 -9.42 21.50
C SER A 201 6.35 -10.53 22.19
N ALA A 202 6.47 -11.70 21.56
CA ALA A 202 7.28 -12.81 22.05
C ALA A 202 8.77 -12.69 21.69
N SER A 203 9.15 -11.75 20.82
CA SER A 203 10.50 -11.62 20.32
C SER A 203 11.39 -10.80 21.26
N GLU A 204 12.43 -11.42 21.82
CA GLU A 204 13.47 -10.73 22.61
C GLU A 204 14.25 -9.72 21.75
N GLU A 205 14.36 -9.95 20.45
CA GLU A 205 15.10 -9.07 19.52
C GLU A 205 14.51 -7.66 19.47
N TYR A 206 13.19 -7.52 19.64
CA TYR A 206 12.48 -6.23 19.51
C TYR A 206 12.12 -5.60 20.85
N ALA A 207 12.42 -6.28 21.96
CA ALA A 207 12.06 -5.82 23.30
C ALA A 207 12.60 -4.41 23.57
N GLY A 208 11.73 -3.52 24.06
CA GLY A 208 12.06 -2.15 24.44
C GLY A 208 12.33 -1.17 23.28
N ARG A 209 12.34 -1.62 22.01
CA ARG A 209 12.61 -0.76 20.85
C ARG A 209 11.59 -0.84 19.72
N LEU A 210 10.54 -1.64 19.89
CA LEU A 210 9.47 -1.78 18.90
C LEU A 210 8.59 -0.52 18.86
N PHE A 211 8.24 -0.08 17.64
CA PHE A 211 7.17 0.85 17.36
C PHE A 211 6.24 0.22 16.31
N VAL A 212 4.97 0.12 16.61
CA VAL A 212 3.97 -0.48 15.71
C VAL A 212 3.13 0.61 15.08
N TYR A 213 3.18 0.73 13.75
CA TYR A 213 2.30 1.59 12.99
C TYR A 213 1.16 0.77 12.38
N CYS A 214 -0.07 1.23 12.60
CA CYS A 214 -1.30 0.57 12.15
C CYS A 214 -2.08 1.48 11.21
N ASP A 215 -2.39 0.98 10.02
CA ASP A 215 -3.30 1.60 9.04
C ASP A 215 -4.28 0.54 8.52
N PRO A 216 -5.19 0.06 9.38
CA PRO A 216 -6.13 -0.99 9.02
C PRO A 216 -7.13 -0.52 7.96
N PRO A 217 -7.85 -1.42 7.29
CA PRO A 217 -9.06 -1.05 6.56
C PRO A 217 -10.04 -0.35 7.52
N TYR A 218 -10.69 0.73 7.06
CA TYR A 218 -11.55 1.51 7.95
C TYR A 218 -12.98 0.97 7.99
N LEU A 219 -13.50 0.72 9.18
CA LEU A 219 -14.80 0.10 9.41
C LEU A 219 -15.96 0.82 8.71
N ILE A 220 -15.93 2.15 8.67
CA ILE A 220 -17.03 2.98 8.15
C ILE A 220 -16.87 3.40 6.69
N THR A 221 -15.76 3.03 6.02
CA THR A 221 -15.53 3.39 4.63
C THR A 221 -15.97 2.27 3.68
N THR A 222 -16.50 2.65 2.51
CA THR A 222 -16.86 1.71 1.43
C THR A 222 -15.64 1.33 0.59
N ALA A 223 -14.54 0.94 1.23
CA ALA A 223 -13.37 0.48 0.48
C ALA A 223 -13.61 -0.92 -0.08
N THR A 224 -13.09 -1.21 -1.26
CA THR A 224 -13.15 -2.48 -2.01
C THR A 224 -12.67 -3.71 -1.23
N TYR A 225 -12.10 -3.52 -0.04
CA TYR A 225 -11.69 -4.56 0.88
C TYR A 225 -12.86 -5.21 1.64
N ASN A 226 -13.99 -4.51 1.77
CA ASN A 226 -15.18 -5.01 2.49
C ASN A 226 -16.01 -5.98 1.63
N GLU A 227 -15.75 -6.09 0.32
CA GLU A 227 -16.54 -6.95 -0.58
C GLU A 227 -16.25 -8.46 -0.43
N ARG A 228 -15.27 -8.87 0.40
CA ARG A 228 -14.84 -10.28 0.57
C ARG A 228 -14.86 -10.76 2.02
N GLY A 229 -15.77 -10.28 2.85
CA GLY A 229 -15.76 -10.58 4.27
C GLY A 229 -14.65 -9.81 5.00
N GLY A 230 -14.31 -8.62 4.48
CA GLY A 230 -13.23 -7.75 4.87
C GLY A 230 -13.24 -7.33 6.35
N TRP A 231 -12.77 -6.14 6.62
CA TRP A 231 -12.65 -5.59 7.99
C TRP A 231 -14.03 -5.40 8.64
N GLY A 232 -14.29 -6.10 9.73
CA GLY A 232 -15.54 -6.05 10.48
C GLY A 232 -15.36 -5.45 11.89
N GLU A 233 -16.46 -5.36 12.63
CA GLU A 233 -16.47 -4.84 14.00
C GLU A 233 -15.56 -5.67 14.93
N GLN A 234 -15.51 -7.00 14.75
CA GLN A 234 -14.66 -7.85 15.55
C GLN A 234 -13.17 -7.59 15.27
N ASP A 235 -12.79 -7.32 13.99
CA ASP A 235 -11.40 -6.99 13.64
C ASP A 235 -11.00 -5.65 14.26
N GLU A 236 -11.91 -4.66 14.25
CA GLU A 236 -11.69 -3.36 14.91
C GLU A 236 -11.50 -3.54 16.42
N LEU A 237 -12.36 -4.30 17.10
CA LEU A 237 -12.26 -4.58 18.52
C LEU A 237 -10.96 -5.31 18.88
N ASP A 238 -10.60 -6.34 18.12
CA ASP A 238 -9.39 -7.12 18.35
C ASP A 238 -8.13 -6.28 18.17
N LEU A 239 -8.11 -5.39 17.15
CA LEU A 239 -6.98 -4.47 16.96
C LEU A 239 -6.84 -3.49 18.12
N LEU A 240 -7.95 -2.86 18.55
CA LEU A 240 -7.92 -1.89 19.64
C LEU A 240 -7.51 -2.56 20.97
N ALA A 241 -7.97 -3.79 21.24
CA ALA A 241 -7.53 -4.57 22.39
C ALA A 241 -6.02 -4.89 22.32
N ALA A 242 -5.52 -5.29 21.15
CA ALA A 242 -4.09 -5.55 20.97
C ALA A 242 -3.24 -4.27 21.17
N LEU A 243 -3.74 -3.10 20.78
CA LEU A 243 -3.06 -1.82 21.04
C LEU A 243 -3.03 -1.48 22.54
N ASP A 244 -4.08 -1.80 23.29
CA ASP A 244 -4.08 -1.67 24.76
C ASP A 244 -3.06 -2.63 25.41
N GLU A 245 -2.90 -3.85 24.88
CA GLU A 245 -1.88 -4.81 25.34
C GLU A 245 -0.44 -4.30 25.03
N LEU A 246 -0.21 -3.71 23.85
CA LEU A 246 1.07 -3.09 23.52
C LEU A 246 1.40 -1.94 24.47
N ASP A 247 0.43 -1.09 24.80
CA ASP A 247 0.60 0.00 25.77
C ASP A 247 0.97 -0.53 27.15
N ALA A 248 0.24 -1.53 27.65
CA ALA A 248 0.53 -2.19 28.92
C ALA A 248 1.94 -2.81 28.96
N ALA A 249 2.45 -3.26 27.81
CA ALA A 249 3.82 -3.78 27.64
C ALA A 249 4.88 -2.68 27.43
N GLY A 250 4.51 -1.38 27.42
CA GLY A 250 5.41 -0.27 27.18
C GLY A 250 5.88 -0.13 25.74
N VAL A 251 5.18 -0.76 24.79
CA VAL A 251 5.46 -0.66 23.34
C VAL A 251 4.72 0.54 22.74
N TYR A 252 5.44 1.36 21.99
CA TYR A 252 4.83 2.50 21.30
C TYR A 252 4.03 2.05 20.09
N PHE A 253 2.83 2.65 19.93
CA PHE A 253 2.04 2.46 18.72
C PHE A 253 1.56 3.78 18.12
N GLY A 254 1.25 3.75 16.82
CA GLY A 254 0.57 4.81 16.08
C GLY A 254 -0.52 4.22 15.21
N LEU A 255 -1.77 4.62 15.41
CA LEU A 255 -2.94 4.16 14.66
C LEU A 255 -3.47 5.30 13.78
N SER A 256 -3.47 5.09 12.45
CA SER A 256 -4.26 5.89 11.53
C SER A 256 -5.64 5.27 11.38
N ASN A 257 -6.69 6.08 11.55
CA ASN A 257 -8.07 5.61 11.36
C ASN A 257 -9.00 6.78 11.04
N VAL A 258 -10.27 6.49 10.72
CA VAL A 258 -11.32 7.46 10.40
C VAL A 258 -12.42 7.41 11.46
N THR A 259 -12.62 8.52 12.15
CA THR A 259 -13.69 8.64 13.15
C THR A 259 -15.05 8.95 12.55
N HIS A 260 -15.09 9.69 11.43
CA HIS A 260 -16.31 10.05 10.72
C HIS A 260 -16.09 10.10 9.22
N GLU A 261 -17.06 9.63 8.44
CA GLU A 261 -17.13 9.79 7.01
C GLU A 261 -18.56 10.16 6.60
N SER A 262 -18.73 11.39 6.11
CA SER A 262 -20.06 11.98 5.87
C SER A 262 -20.93 11.89 7.14
N ASP A 263 -22.05 11.19 7.09
CA ASP A 263 -22.99 11.02 8.20
C ASP A 263 -22.71 9.77 9.05
N LYS A 264 -21.68 9.00 8.70
CA LYS A 264 -21.29 7.79 9.45
C LYS A 264 -20.22 8.12 10.48
N ALA A 265 -20.34 7.55 11.66
CA ALA A 265 -19.33 7.58 12.72
C ALA A 265 -18.85 6.16 13.03
N ASN A 266 -17.60 6.01 13.47
CA ASN A 266 -17.10 4.75 14.02
C ASN A 266 -17.30 4.75 15.55
N PRO A 267 -18.39 4.14 16.05
CA PRO A 267 -18.72 4.20 17.47
C PRO A 267 -17.70 3.45 18.33
N ILE A 268 -17.16 2.33 17.83
CA ILE A 268 -16.16 1.51 18.52
C ILE A 268 -14.89 2.32 18.77
N LEU A 269 -14.35 2.94 17.71
CA LEU A 269 -13.16 3.77 17.83
C LEU A 269 -13.37 4.99 18.72
N LEU A 270 -14.54 5.65 18.62
CA LEU A 270 -14.86 6.84 19.42
C LEU A 270 -14.95 6.52 20.91
N GLU A 271 -15.56 5.39 21.28
CA GLU A 271 -15.64 4.95 22.68
C GLU A 271 -14.26 4.57 23.22
N TRP A 272 -13.45 3.86 22.42
CA TRP A 272 -12.09 3.52 22.79
C TRP A 272 -11.22 4.76 23.05
N ILE A 273 -11.25 5.75 22.13
CA ILE A 273 -10.54 7.03 22.31
C ILE A 273 -10.96 7.73 23.60
N LYS A 274 -12.27 7.77 23.89
CA LYS A 274 -12.82 8.46 25.06
C LYS A 274 -12.41 7.79 26.36
N SER A 275 -12.24 6.49 26.37
CA SER A 275 -11.92 5.68 27.55
C SER A 275 -10.42 5.52 27.83
N ARG A 276 -9.55 6.09 27.01
CA ARG A 276 -8.08 5.92 27.09
C ARG A 276 -7.35 7.27 27.12
N PRO A 277 -6.17 7.35 27.75
CA PRO A 277 -5.38 8.59 27.84
C PRO A 277 -4.56 8.87 26.57
N TYR A 278 -4.91 8.27 25.44
CA TYR A 278 -4.14 8.36 24.20
C TYR A 278 -4.23 9.74 23.55
N LYS A 279 -3.17 10.11 22.85
CA LYS A 279 -3.13 11.37 22.08
C LYS A 279 -3.82 11.18 20.74
N VAL A 280 -4.66 12.12 20.35
CA VAL A 280 -5.41 12.11 19.10
C VAL A 280 -5.06 13.34 18.28
N CYS A 281 -4.43 13.15 17.14
CA CYS A 281 -4.06 14.19 16.20
C CYS A 281 -4.95 14.10 14.95
N ARG A 282 -5.49 15.23 14.52
CA ARG A 282 -6.26 15.31 13.30
C ARG A 282 -5.34 15.42 12.09
N ILE A 283 -5.50 14.54 11.12
CA ILE A 283 -4.79 14.59 9.84
C ILE A 283 -5.67 15.33 8.81
N LYS A 284 -5.07 16.30 8.12
CA LYS A 284 -5.75 17.07 7.08
C LYS A 284 -5.48 16.43 5.72
N LYS A 285 -6.41 15.62 5.19
CA LYS A 285 -6.30 15.03 3.86
C LYS A 285 -7.07 15.88 2.85
N SER A 286 -6.37 16.34 1.80
CA SER A 286 -7.01 17.01 0.68
C SER A 286 -7.40 15.96 -0.38
N TYR A 287 -8.69 15.69 -0.52
CA TYR A 287 -9.24 14.78 -1.54
C TYR A 287 -9.38 15.41 -2.93
N ARG A 288 -8.66 16.50 -3.22
CA ARG A 288 -8.85 17.33 -4.43
C ARG A 288 -8.66 16.63 -5.78
N ASN A 289 -8.13 15.39 -5.85
CA ASN A 289 -7.74 14.75 -7.11
C ASN A 289 -8.30 13.35 -7.37
N SER A 290 -9.35 12.88 -6.69
CA SER A 290 -9.79 11.49 -6.89
C SER A 290 -10.95 11.32 -7.88
N ASN A 291 -11.74 12.34 -8.24
CA ASN A 291 -12.83 12.18 -9.20
C ASN A 291 -13.06 13.44 -10.04
N TYR A 292 -13.02 13.28 -11.35
CA TYR A 292 -13.32 14.30 -12.38
C TYR A 292 -14.81 14.63 -12.49
N HIS A 293 -15.66 14.11 -11.62
CA HIS A 293 -17.06 14.48 -11.53
C HIS A 293 -17.24 15.54 -10.46
N LYS A 294 -17.79 16.69 -10.87
CA LYS A 294 -18.30 17.73 -9.98
C LYS A 294 -19.22 17.10 -8.93
N GLN A 295 -18.70 16.82 -7.75
CA GLN A 295 -19.54 16.50 -6.61
C GLN A 295 -19.70 17.76 -5.76
N THR A 296 -20.87 18.32 -5.79
CA THR A 296 -21.43 19.29 -4.85
C THR A 296 -21.80 18.61 -3.52
N SER A 297 -21.02 17.66 -3.02
CA SER A 297 -21.26 17.06 -1.71
C SER A 297 -20.04 17.27 -0.82
N THR A 298 -20.28 17.88 0.32
CA THR A 298 -19.32 18.06 1.43
C THR A 298 -19.01 16.72 2.09
N HIS A 299 -18.33 15.80 1.40
CA HIS A 299 -17.80 14.58 2.02
C HIS A 299 -16.71 14.99 3.03
N ARG A 300 -17.07 15.04 4.31
CA ARG A 300 -16.15 15.35 5.41
C ARG A 300 -15.65 14.07 6.04
N THR A 301 -14.49 13.59 5.63
CA THR A 301 -13.78 12.52 6.33
C THR A 301 -12.94 13.13 7.46
N ARG A 302 -13.02 12.55 8.66
CA ARG A 302 -12.18 12.92 9.80
C ARG A 302 -11.16 11.81 10.02
N GLU A 303 -10.01 11.96 9.37
CA GLU A 303 -8.85 11.07 9.56
C GLU A 303 -8.08 11.54 10.80
N VAL A 304 -7.68 10.59 11.65
CA VAL A 304 -6.96 10.82 12.90
C VAL A 304 -5.73 9.92 12.98
N TYR A 305 -4.73 10.40 13.73
CA TYR A 305 -3.61 9.62 14.20
C TYR A 305 -3.69 9.53 15.72
N ILE A 306 -3.64 8.31 16.26
CA ILE A 306 -3.79 8.03 17.69
C ILE A 306 -2.53 7.34 18.18
N THR A 307 -2.02 7.75 19.36
CA THR A 307 -0.78 7.20 19.91
C THR A 307 -0.74 7.22 21.43
N ASN A 308 0.05 6.32 22.03
CA ASN A 308 0.28 6.19 23.47
C ASN A 308 1.53 6.91 23.99
N TYR A 309 2.22 7.69 23.16
CA TYR A 309 3.38 8.48 23.57
C TYR A 309 3.16 9.99 23.42
N HIS A 310 4.06 10.79 24.00
CA HIS A 310 4.04 12.23 23.85
C HIS A 310 4.59 12.67 22.49
N LEU A 311 3.88 13.60 21.85
CA LEU A 311 4.22 14.20 20.55
C LEU A 311 4.98 15.51 20.76
#